data_1a39482064af8e0561b3314813650ce7
#
_entry.id   1a39482064af8e0561b3314813650ce7
#
_cell.length_a   1.000
_cell.length_b   1.000
_cell.length_c   1.000
_cell.angle_alpha   90.00
_cell.angle_beta   90.00
_cell.angle_gamma   90.00
#
_symmetry.space_group_name_H-M   'P 1'
#
loop_
_entity.id
_entity.type
_entity.pdbx_description
1 polymer ?
#
loop_
_entity_poly.entity_id
_entity_poly.type
_entity_poly.pdbx_seq_one_letter_code
_entity_poly.pdbx_strand_id
1 'polypeptide(L)'
;MFVALSHLGRVGLLWLLLALGAAILWRRADIFALTFAAYAAAEASSQLLRRLFDRDRPPVADPHPEPLVSTPGDPAFPSGHATTSFACAVVLAWLTPLHPVPLFVVAALVAFSRVYVGVHYPLDAVSGAVVGLAIATALRLLVTGRRRSGPAPPAG
;
A
#
# COMPACT_ATOMS: atom_id res chain seq x y z
N MET A 1 -14.74 -14.20 5.82
CA MET A 1 -13.61 -13.34 6.27
C MET A 1 -12.95 -12.65 5.07
N PHE A 2 -12.40 -13.36 4.09
CA PHE A 2 -11.67 -12.75 2.95
C PHE A 2 -12.54 -11.89 2.01
N VAL A 3 -13.80 -12.25 1.78
CA VAL A 3 -14.76 -11.42 1.04
C VAL A 3 -15.03 -10.10 1.78
N ALA A 4 -15.16 -10.12 3.10
CA ALA A 4 -15.33 -8.91 3.90
C ALA A 4 -14.07 -8.01 3.86
N LEU A 5 -12.86 -8.59 3.92
CA LEU A 5 -11.58 -7.88 3.70
C LEU A 5 -11.49 -7.29 2.28
N SER A 6 -12.06 -7.95 1.29
CA SER A 6 -12.14 -7.48 -0.09
C SER A 6 -13.16 -6.35 -0.28
N HIS A 7 -14.30 -6.40 0.43
CA HIS A 7 -15.29 -5.32 0.48
C HIS A 7 -14.83 -4.11 1.31
N LEU A 8 -13.88 -4.28 2.22
CA LEU A 8 -13.02 -3.18 2.66
C LEU A 8 -12.21 -2.62 1.46
N GLY A 9 -12.78 -2.67 0.24
CA GLY A 9 -12.29 -2.15 -1.04
C GLY A 9 -11.82 -0.68 -0.99
N ARG A 10 -11.74 -0.23 0.21
CA ARG A 10 -11.16 0.95 0.78
C ARG A 10 -9.99 0.57 1.68
N VAL A 11 -9.14 -0.39 1.25
CA VAL A 11 -7.94 -0.80 2.04
C VAL A 11 -7.06 0.41 2.35
N GLY A 12 -7.05 1.41 1.48
CA GLY A 12 -6.48 2.71 1.79
C GLY A 12 -7.06 3.33 3.07
N LEU A 13 -8.38 3.22 3.27
CA LEU A 13 -9.04 3.75 4.46
C LEU A 13 -8.56 3.09 5.75
N LEU A 14 -8.36 1.77 5.77
CA LEU A 14 -7.79 1.06 6.93
C LEU A 14 -6.43 1.66 7.33
N TRP A 15 -5.52 1.81 6.38
CA TRP A 15 -4.19 2.34 6.63
C TRP A 15 -4.19 3.80 7.05
N LEU A 16 -5.08 4.61 6.42
CA LEU A 16 -5.22 6.02 6.78
C LEU A 16 -5.88 6.20 8.16
N LEU A 17 -6.82 5.36 8.55
CA LEU A 17 -7.39 5.37 9.91
C LEU A 17 -6.35 4.93 10.95
N LEU A 18 -5.55 3.90 10.66
CA LEU A 18 -4.44 3.51 11.53
C LEU A 18 -3.42 4.65 11.67
N ALA A 19 -3.07 5.32 10.57
CA ALA A 19 -2.15 6.45 10.59
C ALA A 19 -2.73 7.65 11.36
N LEU A 20 -4.02 7.93 11.21
CA LEU A 20 -4.71 8.99 11.95
C LEU A 20 -4.74 8.68 13.45
N GLY A 21 -5.13 7.46 13.82
CA GLY A 21 -5.10 7.03 15.22
C GLY A 21 -3.71 7.11 15.84
N ALA A 22 -2.68 6.68 15.10
CA ALA A 22 -1.29 6.79 15.49
C ALA A 22 -0.85 8.27 15.64
N ALA A 23 -1.22 9.13 14.68
CA ALA A 23 -0.89 10.55 14.72
C ALA A 23 -1.50 11.26 15.94
N ILE A 24 -2.74 10.93 16.29
CA ILE A 24 -3.43 11.45 17.47
C ILE A 24 -2.77 10.92 18.76
N LEU A 25 -2.56 9.59 18.85
CA LEU A 25 -2.01 8.93 20.04
C LEU A 25 -0.62 9.45 20.41
N TRP A 26 0.25 9.61 19.42
CA TRP A 26 1.63 10.10 19.63
C TRP A 26 1.79 11.60 19.40
N ARG A 27 0.70 12.33 19.12
CA ARG A 27 0.70 13.78 18.86
C ARG A 27 1.69 14.19 17.75
N ARG A 28 1.77 13.39 16.70
CA ARG A 28 2.70 13.55 15.58
C ARG A 28 1.96 13.55 14.23
N ALA A 29 1.66 14.73 13.73
CA ALA A 29 0.97 14.91 12.45
C ALA A 29 1.76 14.36 11.24
N ASP A 30 3.09 14.29 11.34
CA ASP A 30 3.95 13.74 10.29
C ASP A 30 3.68 12.25 10.00
N ILE A 31 3.18 11.48 10.98
CA ILE A 31 2.78 10.08 10.79
C ILE A 31 1.65 10.00 9.74
N PHE A 32 0.59 10.79 9.92
CA PHE A 32 -0.52 10.80 8.97
C PHE A 32 -0.09 11.36 7.61
N ALA A 33 0.61 12.50 7.59
CA ALA A 33 1.01 13.17 6.36
C ALA A 33 1.91 12.30 5.47
N LEU A 34 2.91 11.62 6.07
CA LEU A 34 3.81 10.74 5.31
C LEU A 34 3.15 9.42 4.91
N THR A 35 2.25 8.87 5.74
CA THR A 35 1.47 7.69 5.34
C THR A 35 0.53 8.03 4.20
N PHE A 36 -0.14 9.19 4.24
CA PHE A 36 -0.98 9.67 3.14
C PHE A 36 -0.17 9.90 1.86
N ALA A 37 1.01 10.51 1.96
CA ALA A 37 1.91 10.70 0.81
C ALA A 37 2.34 9.36 0.18
N ALA A 38 2.70 8.37 1.02
CA ALA A 38 3.03 7.04 0.54
C ALA A 38 1.83 6.34 -0.12
N TYR A 39 0.64 6.45 0.47
CA TYR A 39 -0.60 5.94 -0.10
C TYR A 39 -0.89 6.57 -1.47
N ALA A 40 -0.85 7.89 -1.56
CA ALA A 40 -1.13 8.62 -2.80
C ALA A 40 -0.11 8.28 -3.91
N ALA A 41 1.17 8.20 -3.56
CA ALA A 41 2.22 7.80 -4.49
C ALA A 41 2.04 6.34 -4.96
N ALA A 42 1.69 5.43 -4.06
CA ALA A 42 1.44 4.03 -4.37
C ALA A 42 0.23 3.87 -5.29
N GLU A 43 -0.86 4.59 -5.02
CA GLU A 43 -2.07 4.57 -5.86
C GLU A 43 -1.78 5.13 -7.26
N ALA A 44 -1.14 6.30 -7.35
CA ALA A 44 -0.77 6.92 -8.62
C ALA A 44 0.17 6.02 -9.46
N SER A 45 1.17 5.42 -8.81
CA SER A 45 2.09 4.48 -9.47
C SER A 45 1.38 3.23 -9.96
N SER A 46 0.48 2.67 -9.16
CA SER A 46 -0.32 1.51 -9.57
C SER A 46 -1.20 1.82 -10.78
N GLN A 47 -1.87 2.97 -10.78
CA GLN A 47 -2.71 3.39 -11.90
C GLN A 47 -1.89 3.61 -13.18
N LEU A 48 -0.71 4.23 -13.06
CA LEU A 48 0.19 4.43 -14.20
C LEU A 48 0.66 3.08 -14.77
N LEU A 49 1.14 2.17 -13.91
CA LEU A 49 1.62 0.86 -14.33
C LEU A 49 0.50 0.01 -14.95
N ARG A 50 -0.73 0.06 -14.43
CA ARG A 50 -1.87 -0.62 -15.03
C ARG A 50 -2.12 -0.17 -16.47
N ARG A 51 -2.05 1.14 -16.74
CA ARG A 51 -2.21 1.67 -18.11
C ARG A 51 -1.08 1.26 -19.05
N LEU A 52 0.13 1.04 -18.52
CA LEU A 52 1.30 0.64 -19.31
C LEU A 52 1.31 -0.84 -19.64
N PHE A 53 0.88 -1.69 -18.72
CA PHE A 53 0.93 -3.16 -18.89
C PHE A 53 -0.36 -3.76 -19.42
N ASP A 54 -1.50 -3.08 -19.23
CA ASP A 54 -2.84 -3.41 -19.73
C ASP A 54 -3.19 -4.91 -19.66
N ARG A 55 -2.86 -5.54 -18.52
CA ARG A 55 -3.01 -6.98 -18.32
C ARG A 55 -4.43 -7.33 -17.92
N ASP A 56 -5.06 -8.27 -18.61
CA ASP A 56 -6.36 -8.80 -18.26
C ASP A 56 -6.37 -9.46 -16.89
N ARG A 57 -7.49 -9.29 -16.16
CA ARG A 57 -7.72 -9.96 -14.89
C ARG A 57 -8.07 -11.43 -15.10
N PRO A 58 -7.81 -12.31 -14.10
CA PRO A 58 -8.16 -13.74 -14.22
C PRO A 58 -9.58 -13.99 -14.73
N PRO A 59 -10.66 -13.31 -14.23
CA PRO A 59 -12.01 -13.58 -14.70
C PRO A 59 -12.31 -13.05 -16.11
N VAL A 60 -11.49 -12.15 -16.63
CA VAL A 60 -11.59 -11.68 -18.03
C VAL A 60 -10.93 -12.65 -18.98
N ALA A 61 -9.77 -13.18 -18.57
CA ALA A 61 -9.01 -14.16 -19.36
C ALA A 61 -9.63 -15.57 -19.32
N ASP A 62 -10.15 -15.97 -18.14
CA ASP A 62 -10.86 -17.24 -17.94
C ASP A 62 -12.02 -16.99 -16.95
N PRO A 63 -13.29 -17.06 -17.41
CA PRO A 63 -14.45 -16.82 -16.56
C PRO A 63 -14.71 -17.93 -15.51
N HIS A 64 -13.99 -19.03 -15.55
CA HIS A 64 -14.17 -20.13 -14.60
C HIS A 64 -12.87 -20.48 -13.86
N PRO A 65 -12.91 -20.62 -12.50
CA PRO A 65 -14.06 -20.43 -11.61
C PRO A 65 -14.47 -18.95 -11.46
N GLU A 66 -15.75 -18.70 -11.21
CA GLU A 66 -16.26 -17.34 -10.98
C GLU A 66 -15.55 -16.67 -9.79
N PRO A 67 -15.21 -15.38 -9.89
CA PRO A 67 -14.61 -14.65 -8.81
C PRO A 67 -15.59 -14.48 -7.64
N LEU A 68 -15.07 -14.48 -6.40
CA LEU A 68 -15.89 -14.33 -5.19
C LEU A 68 -16.38 -12.89 -4.97
N VAL A 69 -15.95 -11.95 -5.79
CA VAL A 69 -16.34 -10.52 -5.76
C VAL A 69 -16.43 -9.98 -7.18
N SER A 70 -17.15 -8.87 -7.36
CA SER A 70 -17.21 -8.20 -8.67
C SER A 70 -15.81 -7.84 -9.19
N THR A 71 -15.57 -8.18 -10.45
CA THR A 71 -14.31 -7.88 -11.12
C THR A 71 -14.21 -6.37 -11.39
N PRO A 72 -13.17 -5.69 -10.92
CA PRO A 72 -12.93 -4.31 -11.29
C PRO A 72 -12.69 -4.18 -12.79
N GLY A 73 -13.11 -3.05 -13.39
CA GLY A 73 -12.97 -2.79 -14.82
C GLY A 73 -11.59 -2.28 -15.25
N ASP A 74 -10.65 -2.11 -14.33
CA ASP A 74 -9.28 -1.68 -14.60
C ASP A 74 -8.32 -2.89 -14.73
N PRO A 75 -7.16 -2.75 -15.41
CA PRO A 75 -6.20 -3.84 -15.59
C PRO A 75 -5.66 -4.45 -14.28
N ALA A 76 -5.19 -5.70 -14.36
CA ALA A 76 -4.78 -6.48 -13.19
C ALA A 76 -3.44 -6.06 -12.59
N PHE A 77 -2.48 -5.66 -13.40
CA PHE A 77 -1.06 -5.52 -12.98
C PHE A 77 -0.62 -4.07 -12.83
N PRO A 78 0.02 -3.74 -11.70
CA PRO A 78 0.13 -4.49 -10.47
C PRO A 78 -1.13 -4.38 -9.57
N SER A 79 -1.19 -5.19 -8.50
CA SER A 79 -2.27 -5.08 -7.51
C SER A 79 -2.14 -3.81 -6.68
N GLY A 80 -3.05 -2.83 -6.87
CA GLY A 80 -3.06 -1.59 -6.10
C GLY A 80 -3.24 -1.80 -4.59
N HIS A 81 -4.06 -2.78 -4.19
CA HIS A 81 -4.22 -3.14 -2.78
C HIS A 81 -2.91 -3.62 -2.13
N ALA A 82 -2.13 -4.43 -2.83
CA ALA A 82 -0.81 -4.84 -2.36
C ALA A 82 0.15 -3.65 -2.30
N THR A 83 0.19 -2.82 -3.36
CA THR A 83 1.08 -1.65 -3.44
C THR A 83 0.83 -0.68 -2.28
N THR A 84 -0.42 -0.28 -2.07
CA THR A 84 -0.79 0.67 -1.00
C THR A 84 -0.56 0.07 0.39
N SER A 85 -0.89 -1.21 0.60
CA SER A 85 -0.72 -1.86 1.90
C SER A 85 0.74 -1.96 2.32
N PHE A 86 1.63 -2.40 1.43
CA PHE A 86 3.06 -2.49 1.75
C PHE A 86 3.71 -1.12 1.91
N ALA A 87 3.32 -0.12 1.09
CA ALA A 87 3.81 1.24 1.25
C ALA A 87 3.44 1.83 2.63
N CYS A 88 2.18 1.73 3.03
CA CYS A 88 1.71 2.23 4.32
C CYS A 88 2.33 1.47 5.50
N ALA A 89 2.47 0.13 5.40
CA ALA A 89 3.09 -0.68 6.45
C ALA A 89 4.53 -0.27 6.72
N VAL A 90 5.34 0.02 5.68
CA VAL A 90 6.72 0.51 5.83
C VAL A 90 6.75 1.86 6.55
N VAL A 91 5.90 2.81 6.15
CA VAL A 91 5.90 4.15 6.75
C VAL A 91 5.46 4.10 8.21
N LEU A 92 4.43 3.33 8.54
CA LEU A 92 3.98 3.15 9.92
C LEU A 92 5.05 2.45 10.78
N ALA A 93 5.69 1.41 10.25
CA ALA A 93 6.79 0.73 10.95
C ALA A 93 8.01 1.64 11.17
N TRP A 94 8.25 2.58 10.26
CA TRP A 94 9.34 3.56 10.39
C TRP A 94 9.04 4.68 11.38
N LEU A 95 7.80 5.20 11.41
CA LEU A 95 7.46 6.42 12.16
C LEU A 95 6.87 6.16 13.54
N THR A 96 6.46 4.92 13.82
CA THR A 96 5.77 4.57 15.06
C THR A 96 6.53 3.51 15.84
N PRO A 97 6.30 3.36 17.16
CA PRO A 97 6.85 2.26 17.96
C PRO A 97 6.11 0.92 17.73
N LEU A 98 5.17 0.86 16.78
CA LEU A 98 4.48 -0.40 16.45
C LEU A 98 5.47 -1.43 15.93
N HIS A 99 5.34 -2.67 16.42
CA HIS A 99 6.16 -3.75 15.93
C HIS A 99 5.87 -3.99 14.43
N PRO A 100 6.90 -4.10 13.56
CA PRO A 100 6.69 -4.20 12.12
C PRO A 100 5.94 -5.47 11.69
N VAL A 101 6.13 -6.59 12.38
CA VAL A 101 5.55 -7.89 11.99
C VAL A 101 4.03 -7.85 11.82
N PRO A 102 3.21 -7.37 12.77
CA PRO A 102 1.76 -7.27 12.56
C PRO A 102 1.38 -6.41 11.35
N LEU A 103 2.08 -5.30 11.10
CA LEU A 103 1.80 -4.43 9.97
C LEU A 103 2.03 -5.17 8.64
N PHE A 104 3.15 -5.88 8.50
CA PHE A 104 3.45 -6.66 7.30
C PHE A 104 2.57 -7.89 7.15
N VAL A 105 2.17 -8.54 8.26
CA VAL A 105 1.19 -9.63 8.22
C VAL A 105 -0.14 -9.14 7.67
N VAL A 106 -0.65 -7.99 8.13
CA VAL A 106 -1.89 -7.40 7.60
C VAL A 106 -1.73 -7.05 6.11
N ALA A 107 -0.61 -6.45 5.70
CA ALA A 107 -0.34 -6.14 4.30
C ALA A 107 -0.32 -7.40 3.42
N ALA A 108 0.32 -8.47 3.89
CA ALA A 108 0.37 -9.76 3.20
C ALA A 108 -1.01 -10.43 3.11
N LEU A 109 -1.81 -10.39 4.17
CA LEU A 109 -3.18 -10.91 4.16
C LEU A 109 -4.08 -10.15 3.19
N VAL A 110 -3.92 -8.82 3.11
CA VAL A 110 -4.62 -8.00 2.11
C VAL A 110 -4.20 -8.41 0.70
N ALA A 111 -2.90 -8.50 0.41
CA ALA A 111 -2.39 -8.91 -0.89
C ALA A 111 -2.88 -10.32 -1.28
N PHE A 112 -2.80 -11.27 -0.35
CA PHE A 112 -3.28 -12.64 -0.53
C PHE A 112 -4.80 -12.68 -0.79
N SER A 113 -5.58 -11.87 -0.08
CA SER A 113 -7.03 -11.82 -0.25
C SER A 113 -7.44 -11.53 -1.69
N ARG A 114 -6.65 -10.73 -2.43
CA ARG A 114 -6.94 -10.35 -3.83
C ARG A 114 -6.74 -11.51 -4.81
N VAL A 115 -5.79 -12.39 -4.49
CA VAL A 115 -5.57 -13.63 -5.23
C VAL A 115 -6.66 -14.64 -4.87
N TYR A 116 -6.95 -14.77 -3.57
CA TYR A 116 -7.97 -15.70 -3.06
C TYR A 116 -9.37 -15.43 -3.63
N VAL A 117 -9.77 -14.16 -3.76
CA VAL A 117 -11.09 -13.81 -4.34
C VAL A 117 -11.09 -13.85 -5.88
N GLY A 118 -9.99 -14.21 -6.52
CA GLY A 118 -9.91 -14.49 -7.95
C GLY A 118 -9.80 -13.26 -8.87
N VAL A 119 -9.45 -12.07 -8.34
CA VAL A 119 -9.38 -10.83 -9.16
C VAL A 119 -7.96 -10.39 -9.52
N HIS A 120 -6.95 -11.08 -8.99
CA HIS A 120 -5.53 -10.84 -9.30
C HIS A 120 -4.76 -12.16 -9.38
N TYR A 121 -3.76 -12.20 -10.24
CA TYR A 121 -2.77 -13.26 -10.22
C TYR A 121 -1.79 -13.11 -9.07
N PRO A 122 -1.13 -14.19 -8.61
CA PRO A 122 -0.09 -14.09 -7.57
C PRO A 122 1.01 -13.09 -7.93
N LEU A 123 1.41 -13.03 -9.20
CA LEU A 123 2.43 -12.10 -9.68
C LEU A 123 2.00 -10.63 -9.52
N ASP A 124 0.72 -10.30 -9.72
CA ASP A 124 0.20 -8.93 -9.54
C ASP A 124 0.34 -8.50 -8.08
N ALA A 125 0.08 -9.42 -7.14
CA ALA A 125 0.19 -9.18 -5.72
C ALA A 125 1.65 -9.00 -5.26
N VAL A 126 2.54 -9.88 -5.73
CA VAL A 126 3.99 -9.81 -5.42
C VAL A 126 4.61 -8.53 -6.01
N SER A 127 4.34 -8.23 -7.26
CA SER A 127 4.84 -7.01 -7.91
C SER A 127 4.30 -5.76 -7.24
N GLY A 128 3.02 -5.75 -6.85
CA GLY A 128 2.45 -4.67 -6.06
C GLY A 128 3.18 -4.46 -4.73
N ALA A 129 3.48 -5.55 -4.00
CA ALA A 129 4.25 -5.48 -2.76
C ALA A 129 5.64 -4.85 -2.99
N VAL A 130 6.37 -5.31 -4.02
CA VAL A 130 7.70 -4.76 -4.36
C VAL A 130 7.63 -3.28 -4.69
N VAL A 131 6.66 -2.85 -5.51
CA VAL A 131 6.46 -1.44 -5.86
C VAL A 131 6.15 -0.61 -4.59
N GLY A 132 5.28 -1.10 -3.71
CA GLY A 132 4.96 -0.43 -2.44
C GLY A 132 6.17 -0.26 -1.52
N LEU A 133 6.98 -1.31 -1.36
CA LEU A 133 8.23 -1.28 -0.60
C LEU A 133 9.21 -0.24 -1.19
N ALA A 134 9.37 -0.22 -2.52
CA ALA A 134 10.25 0.72 -3.20
C ALA A 134 9.83 2.18 -2.99
N ILE A 135 8.53 2.48 -3.16
CA ILE A 135 7.97 3.83 -2.96
C ILE A 135 8.21 4.32 -1.53
N ALA A 136 7.87 3.51 -0.54
CA ALA A 136 8.03 3.92 0.86
C ALA A 136 9.50 4.07 1.27
N THR A 137 10.38 3.21 0.73
CA THR A 137 11.82 3.32 0.95
C THR A 137 12.37 4.60 0.32
N ALA A 138 11.97 4.92 -0.92
CA ALA A 138 12.35 6.17 -1.58
C ALA A 138 11.86 7.39 -0.78
N LEU A 139 10.61 7.39 -0.33
CA LEU A 139 10.05 8.46 0.52
C LEU A 139 10.86 8.63 1.80
N ARG A 140 11.20 7.54 2.48
CA ARG A 140 12.04 7.56 3.69
C ARG A 140 13.40 8.18 3.42
N LEU A 141 14.08 7.77 2.35
CA LEU A 141 15.39 8.30 1.99
C LEU A 141 15.35 9.80 1.69
N LEU A 142 14.32 10.26 0.95
CA LEU A 142 14.11 11.67 0.65
C LEU A 142 13.91 12.52 1.91
N VAL A 143 13.07 12.05 2.84
CA VAL A 143 12.78 12.76 4.09
C VAL A 143 13.98 12.79 5.01
N THR A 144 14.71 11.67 5.15
CA THR A 144 15.88 11.60 6.03
C THR A 144 17.08 12.33 5.44
N GLY A 145 17.26 12.32 4.11
CA GLY A 145 18.29 13.08 3.41
C GLY A 145 18.14 14.58 3.61
N ARG A 146 16.91 15.10 3.44
CA ARG A 146 16.62 16.54 3.65
C ARG A 146 16.91 17.00 5.09
N ARG A 147 16.67 16.15 6.09
CA ARG A 147 16.96 16.49 7.49
C ARG A 147 18.46 16.60 7.79
N ARG A 148 19.31 15.89 7.03
CA ARG A 148 20.77 15.93 7.17
C ARG A 148 21.40 17.15 6.48
N SER A 149 20.75 17.69 5.45
CA SER A 149 21.24 18.83 4.65
C SER A 149 20.72 20.19 5.16
N GLY A 150 19.99 20.24 6.29
CA GLY A 150 19.53 21.47 6.91
C GLY A 150 20.69 22.32 7.44
N PRO A 151 20.55 23.67 7.52
CA PRO A 151 21.59 24.55 8.02
C PRO A 151 22.02 24.16 9.44
N ALA A 152 23.33 24.21 9.68
CA ALA A 152 23.87 24.01 11.03
C ALA A 152 23.27 25.04 12.02
N PRO A 153 22.98 24.65 13.27
CA PRO A 153 22.52 25.63 14.28
C PRO A 153 23.57 26.74 14.41
N PRO A 154 23.15 28.01 14.59
CA PRO A 154 24.09 29.10 14.80
C PRO A 154 24.97 28.77 16.02
N ALA A 155 26.28 28.93 15.84
CA ALA A 155 27.22 28.80 16.93
C ALA A 155 26.87 29.86 17.98
N GLY A 156 26.44 29.40 19.16
CA GLY A 156 26.12 30.23 20.33
C GLY A 156 27.40 30.71 21.04
#